data_5e07b4a86a37f3b65c68551122747b03
#
_entry.id   5e07b4a86a37f3b65c68551122747b03
#
_cell.length_a   1.000
_cell.length_b   1.000
_cell.length_c   1.000
_cell.angle_alpha   90.00
_cell.angle_beta   90.00
_cell.angle_gamma   90.00
#
_symmetry.space_group_name_H-M   'P 1'
#
loop_
_entity.id
_entity.type
_entity.pdbx_description
1 polymer ?
#
loop_
_entity_poly.entity_id
_entity_poly.type
_entity_poly.pdbx_seq_one_letter_code
_entity_poly.pdbx_strand_id
1 'polypeptide(L)'
;VDGFCESIAFSVEQIAPLFDVAAELGLPVKLHAEQLTRCGGSLLAARHKALSVDHVEYANKEDVIALAAAGCTAVLLPGAFYTLRETQKPPVALFRDQGVPMALATDANPGSSPLTSVLLAMNMGCTLFGMTPYEALAGVTRNAARALGISDSGMLRSGLRADLALWDVAHPAELAYRIGFNPLHRRIFGGDIT
;
A
#
# COMPACT_ATOMS: atom_id res chain seq x y z
N VAL A 1 -1.55 -3.86 14.89
CA VAL A 1 -1.65 -2.51 15.50
C VAL A 1 -1.22 -1.49 14.48
N ASP A 2 -1.88 -0.34 14.41
CA ASP A 2 -1.60 0.73 13.47
C ASP A 2 -1.53 2.07 14.19
N GLY A 3 -0.77 3.02 13.65
CA GLY A 3 -0.64 4.37 14.17
C GLY A 3 -0.49 5.40 13.07
N PHE A 4 -0.67 6.67 13.41
CA PHE A 4 -0.44 7.79 12.49
C PHE A 4 0.67 8.68 13.05
N CYS A 5 1.87 8.55 12.46
CA CYS A 5 3.06 9.32 12.81
C CYS A 5 3.23 10.49 11.84
N GLU A 6 2.82 11.68 12.27
CA GLU A 6 2.84 12.86 11.42
C GLU A 6 2.83 14.13 12.29
N SER A 7 3.26 15.26 11.75
CA SER A 7 3.29 16.57 12.44
C SER A 7 1.94 17.00 13.01
N ILE A 8 0.85 16.55 12.42
CA ILE A 8 -0.53 16.83 12.86
C ILE A 8 -1.12 15.73 13.75
N ALA A 9 -0.36 14.68 14.07
CA ALA A 9 -0.85 13.51 14.81
C ALA A 9 0.14 13.11 15.91
N PHE A 10 0.63 11.87 15.92
CA PHE A 10 1.54 11.37 16.94
C PHE A 10 3.00 11.45 16.50
N SER A 11 3.91 11.72 17.44
CA SER A 11 5.35 11.65 17.20
C SER A 11 5.88 10.21 17.29
N VAL A 12 7.13 10.00 16.83
CA VAL A 12 7.85 8.72 16.96
C VAL A 12 7.91 8.27 18.43
N GLU A 13 8.16 9.21 19.37
CA GLU A 13 8.27 8.92 20.80
C GLU A 13 6.94 8.49 21.41
N GLN A 14 5.82 8.90 20.82
CA GLN A 14 4.47 8.49 21.25
C GLN A 14 4.06 7.15 20.66
N ILE A 15 4.46 6.84 19.43
CA ILE A 15 4.14 5.57 18.76
C ILE A 15 5.06 4.43 19.23
N ALA A 16 6.35 4.69 19.51
CA ALA A 16 7.31 3.65 19.84
C ALA A 16 6.86 2.77 21.02
N PRO A 17 6.39 3.30 22.17
CA PRO A 17 5.92 2.46 23.27
C PRO A 17 4.72 1.57 22.89
N LEU A 18 3.84 2.04 22.00
CA LEU A 18 2.72 1.24 21.51
C LEU A 18 3.22 0.04 20.69
N PHE A 19 4.24 0.25 19.87
CA PHE A 19 4.84 -0.82 19.05
C PHE A 19 5.67 -1.80 19.90
N ASP A 20 6.30 -1.34 20.97
CA ASP A 20 6.97 -2.21 21.95
C ASP A 20 5.97 -3.17 22.60
N VAL A 21 4.83 -2.67 23.08
CA VAL A 21 3.74 -3.49 23.63
C VAL A 21 3.16 -4.45 22.58
N ALA A 22 2.99 -3.98 21.34
CA ALA A 22 2.53 -4.85 20.26
C ALA A 22 3.51 -6.02 20.03
N ALA A 23 4.81 -5.75 20.07
CA ALA A 23 5.85 -6.77 19.92
C ALA A 23 5.82 -7.79 21.07
N GLU A 24 5.65 -7.33 22.32
CA GLU A 24 5.50 -8.20 23.51
C GLU A 24 4.28 -9.13 23.38
N LEU A 25 3.20 -8.64 22.76
CA LEU A 25 1.96 -9.40 22.53
C LEU A 25 2.00 -10.23 21.24
N GLY A 26 3.08 -10.20 20.47
CA GLY A 26 3.20 -10.89 19.19
C GLY A 26 2.26 -10.34 18.11
N LEU A 27 1.83 -9.10 18.23
CA LEU A 27 0.94 -8.45 17.27
C LEU A 27 1.75 -7.73 16.18
N PRO A 28 1.44 -7.96 14.89
CA PRO A 28 2.08 -7.21 13.81
C PRO A 28 1.68 -5.74 13.83
N VAL A 29 2.58 -4.88 13.35
CA VAL A 29 2.36 -3.44 13.28
C VAL A 29 2.35 -2.92 11.87
N LYS A 30 1.66 -1.80 11.65
CA LYS A 30 1.64 -0.94 10.47
C LYS A 30 1.75 0.50 10.92
N LEU A 31 2.09 1.41 10.00
CA LEU A 31 2.20 2.82 10.32
C LEU A 31 1.80 3.70 9.13
N HIS A 32 0.96 4.70 9.34
CA HIS A 32 0.82 5.83 8.44
C HIS A 32 1.90 6.85 8.77
N ALA A 33 2.76 7.19 7.81
CA ALA A 33 3.91 8.07 8.06
C ALA A 33 4.41 8.76 6.78
N GLU A 34 5.15 9.86 6.99
CA GLU A 34 5.75 10.64 5.91
C GLU A 34 4.74 11.07 4.84
N GLN A 35 3.51 11.36 5.24
CA GLN A 35 2.45 11.84 4.35
C GLN A 35 2.61 13.33 4.02
N LEU A 36 2.75 14.16 5.04
CA LEU A 36 2.80 15.64 4.93
C LEU A 36 4.19 16.18 5.24
N THR A 37 4.94 15.47 6.08
CA THR A 37 6.29 15.84 6.52
C THR A 37 7.12 14.57 6.75
N ARG A 38 8.45 14.73 6.83
CA ARG A 38 9.32 13.62 7.26
C ARG A 38 9.48 13.65 8.78
N CYS A 39 8.78 12.78 9.47
CA CYS A 39 8.79 12.68 10.94
C CYS A 39 9.65 11.54 11.50
N GLY A 40 10.22 10.67 10.65
CA GLY A 40 10.99 9.50 11.08
C GLY A 40 10.16 8.25 11.38
N GLY A 41 8.87 8.26 11.05
CA GLY A 41 7.98 7.12 11.22
C GLY A 41 8.40 5.90 10.40
N SER A 42 8.92 6.09 9.18
CA SER A 42 9.45 5.00 8.36
C SER A 42 10.61 4.28 9.01
N LEU A 43 11.52 5.00 9.69
CA LEU A 43 12.62 4.40 10.45
C LEU A 43 12.12 3.65 11.69
N LEU A 44 11.09 4.18 12.37
CA LEU A 44 10.43 3.49 13.47
C LEU A 44 9.80 2.19 12.99
N ALA A 45 9.01 2.24 11.92
CA ALA A 45 8.36 1.06 11.33
C ALA A 45 9.39 -0.01 10.91
N ALA A 46 10.50 0.40 10.30
CA ALA A 46 11.58 -0.52 9.92
C ALA A 46 12.20 -1.22 11.16
N ARG A 47 12.45 -0.48 12.25
CA ARG A 47 12.96 -1.06 13.51
C ARG A 47 12.03 -2.14 14.09
N HIS A 48 10.72 -1.93 13.99
CA HIS A 48 9.70 -2.88 14.45
C HIS A 48 9.28 -3.91 13.41
N LYS A 49 9.96 -3.95 12.25
CA LYS A 49 9.65 -4.87 11.13
C LYS A 49 8.17 -4.82 10.75
N ALA A 50 7.63 -3.61 10.64
CA ALA A 50 6.24 -3.39 10.30
C ALA A 50 5.87 -4.09 8.98
N LEU A 51 4.64 -4.56 8.86
CA LEU A 51 4.12 -5.15 7.63
C LEU A 51 4.13 -4.13 6.50
N SER A 52 3.71 -2.90 6.82
CA SER A 52 3.70 -1.79 5.85
C SER A 52 3.91 -0.43 6.51
N VAL A 53 4.29 0.52 5.65
CA VAL A 53 4.20 1.95 5.91
C VAL A 53 3.38 2.59 4.82
N ASP A 54 2.36 3.32 5.23
CA ASP A 54 1.33 3.85 4.35
C ASP A 54 1.58 5.35 4.11
N HIS A 55 1.28 5.87 2.92
CA HIS A 55 1.57 7.20 2.34
C HIS A 55 2.99 7.34 1.79
N VAL A 56 3.98 7.66 2.61
CA VAL A 56 5.43 7.72 2.30
C VAL A 56 5.85 8.76 1.24
N GLU A 57 5.05 9.81 1.01
CA GLU A 57 5.34 10.86 0.05
C GLU A 57 6.65 11.60 0.37
N TYR A 58 6.94 11.80 1.65
CA TYR A 58 8.14 12.49 2.14
C TYR A 58 9.27 11.54 2.55
N ALA A 59 9.15 10.24 2.29
CA ALA A 59 10.23 9.29 2.54
C ALA A 59 11.48 9.60 1.70
N ASN A 60 12.64 9.61 2.32
CA ASN A 60 13.91 9.83 1.66
C ASN A 60 14.69 8.52 1.42
N LYS A 61 15.92 8.62 0.91
CA LYS A 61 16.76 7.47 0.61
C LYS A 61 17.07 6.62 1.86
N GLU A 62 17.29 7.24 3.02
CA GLU A 62 17.57 6.54 4.27
C GLU A 62 16.36 5.70 4.70
N ASP A 63 15.17 6.30 4.64
CA ASP A 63 13.90 5.64 4.96
C ASP A 63 13.67 4.43 4.06
N VAL A 64 13.86 4.60 2.74
CA VAL A 64 13.66 3.53 1.76
C VAL A 64 14.64 2.38 1.96
N ILE A 65 15.93 2.66 2.24
CA ILE A 65 16.91 1.63 2.56
C ILE A 65 16.52 0.85 3.82
N ALA A 66 16.06 1.56 4.87
CA ALA A 66 15.62 0.92 6.10
C ALA A 66 14.40 0.02 5.88
N LEU A 67 13.39 0.50 5.13
CA LEU A 67 12.20 -0.27 4.76
C LEU A 67 12.56 -1.52 3.94
N ALA A 68 13.47 -1.39 2.98
CA ALA A 68 13.96 -2.52 2.19
C ALA A 68 14.62 -3.58 3.08
N ALA A 69 15.54 -3.16 3.94
CA ALA A 69 16.26 -4.06 4.86
C ALA A 69 15.32 -4.77 5.85
N ALA A 70 14.27 -4.08 6.30
CA ALA A 70 13.26 -4.64 7.20
C ALA A 70 12.22 -5.52 6.49
N GLY A 71 12.16 -5.47 5.17
CA GLY A 71 11.15 -6.18 4.38
C GLY A 71 9.75 -5.58 4.47
N CYS A 72 9.64 -4.31 4.84
CA CYS A 72 8.37 -3.58 4.88
C CYS A 72 7.80 -3.35 3.47
N THR A 73 6.49 -3.23 3.36
CA THR A 73 5.80 -2.84 2.14
C THR A 73 5.45 -1.35 2.19
N ALA A 74 5.72 -0.60 1.13
CA ALA A 74 5.24 0.77 0.98
C ALA A 74 3.82 0.73 0.38
N VAL A 75 2.83 1.28 1.08
CA VAL A 75 1.45 1.37 0.59
C VAL A 75 1.20 2.79 0.07
N LEU A 76 0.99 2.91 -1.22
CA LEU A 76 0.78 4.18 -1.89
C LEU A 76 -0.72 4.48 -1.98
N LEU A 77 -1.10 5.70 -1.64
CA LEU A 77 -2.49 6.11 -1.44
C LEU A 77 -2.88 7.28 -2.36
N PRO A 78 -3.01 7.02 -3.68
CA PRO A 78 -3.20 8.08 -4.67
C PRO A 78 -4.50 8.84 -4.52
N GLY A 79 -5.52 8.26 -3.86
CA GLY A 79 -6.78 8.94 -3.58
C GLY A 79 -6.61 10.10 -2.60
N ALA A 80 -5.87 9.88 -1.52
CA ALA A 80 -5.53 10.92 -0.54
C ALA A 80 -4.66 12.01 -1.19
N PHE A 81 -3.61 11.62 -1.89
CA PHE A 81 -2.75 12.54 -2.65
C PHE A 81 -3.55 13.48 -3.56
N TYR A 82 -4.49 12.92 -4.34
CA TYR A 82 -5.35 13.68 -5.24
C TYR A 82 -6.30 14.61 -4.49
N THR A 83 -7.00 14.11 -3.50
CA THR A 83 -8.04 14.85 -2.78
C THR A 83 -7.45 16.01 -1.97
N LEU A 84 -6.31 15.79 -1.34
CA LEU A 84 -5.57 16.80 -0.58
C LEU A 84 -4.77 17.76 -1.48
N ARG A 85 -4.72 17.52 -2.79
CA ARG A 85 -3.93 18.29 -3.76
C ARG A 85 -2.45 18.32 -3.43
N GLU A 86 -1.93 17.19 -2.95
CA GLU A 86 -0.52 17.05 -2.63
C GLU A 86 0.34 17.20 -3.90
N THR A 87 1.55 17.70 -3.72
CA THR A 87 2.50 17.91 -4.81
C THR A 87 3.74 17.02 -4.66
N GLN A 88 4.13 16.69 -3.42
CA GLN A 88 5.22 15.79 -3.14
C GLN A 88 4.78 14.34 -3.39
N LYS A 89 5.40 13.70 -4.37
CA LYS A 89 5.07 12.32 -4.74
C LYS A 89 5.91 11.32 -3.96
N PRO A 90 5.38 10.12 -3.67
CA PRO A 90 6.19 9.06 -3.09
C PRO A 90 7.36 8.70 -4.01
N PRO A 91 8.53 8.34 -3.47
CA PRO A 91 9.75 8.09 -4.24
C PRO A 91 9.74 6.71 -4.93
N VAL A 92 8.79 6.49 -5.84
CA VAL A 92 8.54 5.20 -6.53
C VAL A 92 9.78 4.65 -7.21
N ALA A 93 10.58 5.51 -7.87
CA ALA A 93 11.83 5.08 -8.49
C ALA A 93 12.79 4.49 -7.46
N LEU A 94 12.90 5.11 -6.30
CA LEU A 94 13.79 4.67 -5.23
C LEU A 94 13.29 3.37 -4.59
N PHE A 95 11.97 3.21 -4.39
CA PHE A 95 11.38 1.94 -3.95
C PHE A 95 11.69 0.80 -4.94
N ARG A 96 11.58 1.08 -6.23
CA ARG A 96 11.92 0.12 -7.30
C ARG A 96 13.39 -0.26 -7.26
N ASP A 97 14.28 0.70 -7.16
CA ASP A 97 15.74 0.49 -7.16
C ASP A 97 16.21 -0.29 -5.92
N GLN A 98 15.56 -0.08 -4.78
CA GLN A 98 15.88 -0.78 -3.52
C GLN A 98 15.06 -2.07 -3.31
N GLY A 99 14.17 -2.41 -4.23
CA GLY A 99 13.34 -3.61 -4.15
C GLY A 99 12.28 -3.58 -3.05
N VAL A 100 11.85 -2.40 -2.59
CA VAL A 100 10.74 -2.27 -1.64
C VAL A 100 9.44 -2.63 -2.36
N PRO A 101 8.66 -3.61 -1.87
CA PRO A 101 7.37 -3.92 -2.46
C PRO A 101 6.43 -2.72 -2.32
N MET A 102 5.78 -2.34 -3.42
CA MET A 102 4.80 -1.27 -3.44
C MET A 102 3.39 -1.86 -3.52
N ALA A 103 2.53 -1.53 -2.58
CA ALA A 103 1.10 -1.79 -2.65
C ALA A 103 0.34 -0.53 -3.02
N LEU A 104 -0.89 -0.70 -3.50
CA LEU A 104 -1.84 0.38 -3.78
C LEU A 104 -3.12 0.12 -2.99
N ALA A 105 -3.66 1.13 -2.35
CA ALA A 105 -4.94 1.08 -1.66
C ALA A 105 -5.77 2.34 -1.93
N THR A 106 -7.05 2.27 -1.58
CA THR A 106 -7.99 3.38 -1.74
C THR A 106 -7.90 4.40 -0.62
N ASP A 107 -7.46 3.96 0.56
CA ASP A 107 -7.53 4.78 1.78
C ASP A 107 -8.95 5.33 2.01
N ALA A 108 -9.98 4.53 1.71
CA ALA A 108 -11.35 4.99 1.67
C ALA A 108 -11.82 5.56 3.00
N ASN A 109 -11.90 6.87 3.08
CA ASN A 109 -12.37 7.61 4.25
C ASN A 109 -13.04 8.92 3.82
N PRO A 110 -13.95 9.47 4.64
CA PRO A 110 -14.70 10.69 4.27
C PRO A 110 -13.87 11.97 4.31
N GLY A 111 -12.71 11.97 4.97
CA GLY A 111 -11.89 13.16 5.20
C GLY A 111 -10.92 13.46 4.05
N SER A 112 -10.06 12.50 3.74
CA SER A 112 -8.94 12.71 2.83
C SER A 112 -9.00 11.86 1.56
N SER A 113 -9.81 10.79 1.50
CA SER A 113 -9.85 9.91 0.34
C SER A 113 -11.24 9.29 0.12
N PRO A 114 -12.18 10.00 -0.52
CA PRO A 114 -13.49 9.44 -0.85
C PRO A 114 -13.43 8.43 -2.03
N LEU A 115 -12.27 7.80 -2.24
CA LEU A 115 -12.01 6.84 -3.28
C LEU A 115 -12.40 5.43 -2.83
N THR A 116 -13.31 4.76 -3.57
CA THR A 116 -13.74 3.38 -3.28
C THR A 116 -13.39 2.37 -4.36
N SER A 117 -12.78 2.83 -5.46
CA SER A 117 -12.44 1.99 -6.62
C SER A 117 -10.95 1.62 -6.61
N VAL A 118 -10.65 0.34 -6.44
CA VAL A 118 -9.28 -0.19 -6.57
C VAL A 118 -8.75 -0.03 -8.01
N LEU A 119 -9.61 -0.16 -9.03
CA LEU A 119 -9.21 0.08 -10.43
C LEU A 119 -8.79 1.53 -10.65
N LEU A 120 -9.53 2.48 -10.05
CA LEU A 120 -9.13 3.88 -10.13
C LEU A 120 -7.84 4.15 -9.34
N ALA A 121 -7.63 3.51 -8.19
CA ALA A 121 -6.35 3.59 -7.49
C ALA A 121 -5.18 3.09 -8.35
N MET A 122 -5.36 2.00 -9.12
CA MET A 122 -4.37 1.52 -10.09
C MET A 122 -4.08 2.55 -11.19
N ASN A 123 -5.12 3.15 -11.77
CA ASN A 123 -4.98 4.20 -12.78
C ASN A 123 -4.18 5.39 -12.21
N MET A 124 -4.57 5.87 -11.05
CA MET A 124 -3.92 7.00 -10.37
C MET A 124 -2.47 6.67 -9.97
N GLY A 125 -2.18 5.45 -9.51
CA GLY A 125 -0.82 4.98 -9.25
C GLY A 125 0.07 5.05 -10.49
N CYS A 126 -0.47 4.67 -11.66
CA CYS A 126 0.25 4.79 -12.92
C CYS A 126 0.41 6.26 -13.37
N THR A 127 -0.65 7.05 -13.32
CA THR A 127 -0.67 8.42 -13.89
C THR A 127 -0.02 9.46 -12.99
N LEU A 128 -0.23 9.37 -11.68
CA LEU A 128 0.31 10.34 -10.72
C LEU A 128 1.71 9.96 -10.23
N PHE A 129 1.95 8.67 -9.94
CA PHE A 129 3.17 8.20 -9.30
C PHE A 129 4.17 7.54 -10.27
N GLY A 130 3.78 7.31 -11.52
CA GLY A 130 4.66 6.71 -12.52
C GLY A 130 4.93 5.21 -12.30
N MET A 131 3.98 4.50 -11.70
CA MET A 131 4.01 3.04 -11.65
C MET A 131 3.71 2.46 -13.02
N THR A 132 4.29 1.31 -13.33
CA THR A 132 3.87 0.52 -14.49
C THR A 132 2.54 -0.18 -14.20
N PRO A 133 1.73 -0.54 -15.21
CA PRO A 133 0.52 -1.34 -15.02
C PRO A 133 0.77 -2.67 -14.29
N TYR A 134 1.94 -3.27 -14.50
CA TYR A 134 2.35 -4.49 -13.80
C TYR A 134 2.58 -4.24 -12.30
N GLU A 135 3.27 -3.14 -11.94
CA GLU A 135 3.47 -2.76 -10.54
C GLU A 135 2.14 -2.41 -9.88
N ALA A 136 1.24 -1.72 -10.58
CA ALA A 136 -0.08 -1.40 -10.06
C ALA A 136 -0.92 -2.68 -9.81
N LEU A 137 -0.90 -3.64 -10.75
CA LEU A 137 -1.58 -4.93 -10.57
C LEU A 137 -0.97 -5.72 -9.41
N ALA A 138 0.35 -5.80 -9.33
CA ALA A 138 1.04 -6.42 -8.19
C ALA A 138 0.72 -5.70 -6.87
N GLY A 139 0.57 -4.38 -6.93
CA GLY A 139 0.26 -3.50 -5.81
C GLY A 139 -1.10 -3.78 -5.18
N VAL A 140 -2.10 -4.14 -5.97
CA VAL A 140 -3.46 -4.47 -5.48
C VAL A 140 -3.69 -5.97 -5.27
N THR A 141 -2.66 -6.80 -5.47
CA THR A 141 -2.74 -8.26 -5.32
C THR A 141 -1.68 -8.76 -4.33
N ARG A 142 -0.58 -9.32 -4.81
CA ARG A 142 0.44 -9.96 -3.96
C ARG A 142 1.10 -9.00 -2.95
N ASN A 143 1.34 -7.74 -3.35
CA ASN A 143 1.97 -6.78 -2.45
C ASN A 143 0.96 -6.26 -1.41
N ALA A 144 -0.32 -6.11 -1.79
CA ALA A 144 -1.40 -5.80 -0.83
C ALA A 144 -1.58 -6.93 0.19
N ALA A 145 -1.60 -8.19 -0.25
CA ALA A 145 -1.65 -9.34 0.66
C ALA A 145 -0.47 -9.32 1.63
N ARG A 146 0.76 -9.05 1.14
CA ARG A 146 1.95 -8.90 1.97
C ARG A 146 1.81 -7.78 3.00
N ALA A 147 1.32 -6.59 2.59
CA ALA A 147 1.10 -5.45 3.47
C ALA A 147 0.10 -5.73 4.60
N LEU A 148 -0.78 -6.71 4.41
CA LEU A 148 -1.77 -7.17 5.38
C LEU A 148 -1.32 -8.42 6.16
N GLY A 149 -0.12 -8.97 5.89
CA GLY A 149 0.34 -10.20 6.51
C GLY A 149 -0.42 -11.46 6.04
N ILE A 150 -1.11 -11.39 4.91
CA ILE A 150 -1.87 -12.51 4.34
C ILE A 150 -0.93 -13.34 3.47
N SER A 151 -0.80 -14.63 3.79
CA SER A 151 0.13 -15.55 3.12
C SER A 151 -0.55 -16.54 2.17
N ASP A 152 -1.87 -16.67 2.24
CA ASP A 152 -2.67 -17.68 1.53
C ASP A 152 -3.41 -17.13 0.31
N SER A 153 -3.25 -15.85 -0.03
CA SER A 153 -3.91 -15.23 -1.19
C SER A 153 -3.03 -14.19 -1.90
N GLY A 154 -3.58 -13.48 -2.89
CA GLY A 154 -2.89 -12.44 -3.65
C GLY A 154 -2.10 -12.94 -4.87
N MET A 155 -2.03 -14.25 -5.12
CA MET A 155 -1.35 -14.86 -6.27
C MET A 155 -2.12 -16.06 -6.81
N LEU A 156 -2.00 -16.31 -8.10
CA LEU A 156 -2.44 -17.56 -8.74
C LEU A 156 -1.36 -18.62 -8.60
N ARG A 157 -1.42 -19.41 -7.53
CA ARG A 157 -0.47 -20.48 -7.23
C ARG A 157 -1.20 -21.66 -6.58
N SER A 158 -0.84 -22.87 -6.95
CA SER A 158 -1.38 -24.08 -6.32
C SER A 158 -1.17 -24.07 -4.81
N GLY A 159 -2.20 -24.45 -4.07
CA GLY A 159 -2.21 -24.47 -2.60
C GLY A 159 -2.64 -23.15 -1.94
N LEU A 160 -2.83 -22.06 -2.69
CA LEU A 160 -3.40 -20.83 -2.15
C LEU A 160 -4.94 -20.85 -2.26
N ARG A 161 -5.56 -19.97 -1.46
CA ARG A 161 -7.01 -19.76 -1.47
C ARG A 161 -7.47 -19.26 -2.83
N ALA A 162 -8.55 -19.83 -3.34
CA ALA A 162 -9.12 -19.47 -4.64
C ALA A 162 -9.99 -18.19 -4.53
N ASP A 163 -9.34 -17.05 -4.29
CA ASP A 163 -9.94 -15.72 -4.36
C ASP A 163 -9.55 -15.09 -5.70
N LEU A 164 -10.49 -15.12 -6.65
CA LEU A 164 -10.21 -14.75 -8.05
C LEU A 164 -11.17 -13.67 -8.52
N ALA A 165 -10.67 -12.79 -9.37
CA ALA A 165 -11.47 -11.87 -10.16
C ALA A 165 -11.24 -12.15 -11.65
N LEU A 166 -12.31 -12.48 -12.38
CA LEU A 166 -12.29 -12.65 -13.83
C LEU A 166 -12.74 -11.35 -14.48
N TRP A 167 -11.95 -10.90 -15.45
CA TRP A 167 -12.12 -9.60 -16.06
C TRP A 167 -12.38 -9.74 -17.56
N ASP A 168 -13.32 -8.97 -18.09
CA ASP A 168 -13.60 -8.87 -19.52
C ASP A 168 -12.67 -7.83 -20.15
N VAL A 169 -11.41 -8.20 -20.32
CA VAL A 169 -10.35 -7.37 -20.92
C VAL A 169 -9.46 -8.22 -21.82
N ALA A 170 -8.92 -7.62 -22.87
CA ALA A 170 -7.97 -8.29 -23.76
C ALA A 170 -6.55 -8.33 -23.18
N HIS A 171 -6.19 -7.37 -22.30
CA HIS A 171 -4.87 -7.26 -21.70
C HIS A 171 -4.96 -6.74 -20.26
N PRO A 172 -4.18 -7.28 -19.29
CA PRO A 172 -4.24 -6.85 -17.90
C PRO A 172 -3.99 -5.35 -17.66
N ALA A 173 -3.21 -4.69 -18.53
CA ALA A 173 -2.95 -3.25 -18.42
C ALA A 173 -4.23 -2.39 -18.56
N GLU A 174 -5.29 -2.92 -19.18
CA GLU A 174 -6.56 -2.20 -19.31
C GLU A 174 -7.21 -1.90 -17.96
N LEU A 175 -6.93 -2.73 -16.94
CA LEU A 175 -7.44 -2.53 -15.58
C LEU A 175 -6.90 -1.23 -14.94
N ALA A 176 -5.70 -0.80 -15.34
CA ALA A 176 -5.09 0.44 -14.87
C ALA A 176 -5.29 1.61 -15.85
N TYR A 177 -5.87 1.38 -17.03
CA TYR A 177 -5.96 2.40 -18.07
C TYR A 177 -7.28 3.18 -18.03
N ARG A 178 -8.42 2.48 -17.89
CA ARG A 178 -9.74 3.09 -18.06
C ARG A 178 -10.24 3.72 -16.76
N ILE A 179 -10.66 4.99 -16.82
CA ILE A 179 -11.25 5.71 -15.69
C ILE A 179 -12.76 5.42 -15.64
N GLY A 180 -13.24 5.01 -14.45
CA GLY A 180 -14.68 4.82 -14.20
C GLY A 180 -15.30 3.58 -14.85
N PHE A 181 -14.52 2.78 -15.55
CA PHE A 181 -14.98 1.52 -16.15
C PHE A 181 -14.66 0.33 -15.24
N ASN A 182 -15.64 -0.54 -15.03
CA ASN A 182 -15.46 -1.77 -14.26
C ASN A 182 -15.76 -2.99 -15.13
N PRO A 183 -14.76 -3.64 -15.72
CA PRO A 183 -14.92 -4.81 -16.56
C PRO A 183 -14.99 -6.14 -15.76
N LEU A 184 -15.36 -6.10 -14.49
CA LEU A 184 -15.48 -7.32 -13.70
C LEU A 184 -16.57 -8.23 -14.30
N HIS A 185 -16.15 -9.39 -14.76
CA HIS A 185 -17.05 -10.40 -15.29
C HIS A 185 -17.60 -11.28 -14.16
N ARG A 186 -16.71 -11.75 -13.26
CA ARG A 186 -17.09 -12.68 -12.19
C ARG A 186 -16.11 -12.62 -11.04
N ARG A 187 -16.61 -12.82 -9.83
CA ARG A 187 -15.80 -13.03 -8.63
C ARG A 187 -15.93 -14.46 -8.13
N ILE A 188 -14.83 -15.01 -7.65
CA ILE A 188 -14.76 -16.27 -6.92
C ILE A 188 -14.14 -15.97 -5.56
N PHE A 189 -14.78 -16.44 -4.49
CA PHE A 189 -14.31 -16.23 -3.12
C PHE A 189 -14.24 -17.59 -2.40
N GLY A 190 -13.04 -17.98 -1.97
CA GLY A 190 -12.81 -19.27 -1.35
C GLY A 190 -13.16 -20.48 -2.24
N GLY A 191 -13.20 -20.30 -3.56
CA GLY A 191 -13.61 -21.32 -4.53
C GLY A 191 -15.08 -21.21 -4.98
N ASP A 192 -15.90 -20.41 -4.31
CA ASP A 192 -17.31 -20.24 -4.66
C ASP A 192 -17.54 -19.02 -5.55
N ILE A 193 -18.41 -19.18 -6.56
CA ILE A 193 -18.82 -18.09 -7.44
C ILE A 193 -19.78 -17.17 -6.68
N THR A 194 -19.49 -15.87 -6.65
CA THR A 194 -20.27 -14.85 -5.93
C THR A 194 -20.64 -13.66 -6.82
#